data_3bccdd63af9f6dd701cb3b7d93b702ff
#
_entry.id   3bccdd63af9f6dd701cb3b7d93b702ff
#
_cell.length_a   1.000
_cell.length_b   1.000
_cell.length_c   1.000
_cell.angle_alpha   90.00
_cell.angle_beta   90.00
_cell.angle_gamma   90.00
#
_symmetry.space_group_name_H-M   'P 1'
#
loop_
_entity.id
_entity.type
_entity.pdbx_description
1 polymer ?
#
loop_
_entity_poly.entity_id
_entity_poly.type
_entity_poly.pdbx_seq_one_letter_code
_entity_poly.pdbx_strand_id
1 'polypeptide(L)'
;MAASAIILFAHGARDPGWALPFRKIKLTLETKRPAITVELAFLEFMEPTLAEAVTKLALAGHRSIAIAPLFMAQGGHLKNDLPKILDAMRDQHRDTQIRLLPAIGDVEAILDAIAEWLVGATAG
;
A
#
# COMPACT_ATOMS: atom_id res chain seq x y z
N MET A 1 -7.22 -7.71 15.46
CA MET A 1 -7.41 -6.24 15.69
C MET A 1 -7.50 -5.55 14.33
N ALA A 2 -8.46 -4.65 14.16
CA ALA A 2 -8.58 -3.87 12.95
C ALA A 2 -7.39 -2.90 12.83
N ALA A 3 -6.92 -2.68 11.61
CA ALA A 3 -5.83 -1.75 11.38
C ALA A 3 -6.27 -0.31 11.67
N SER A 4 -5.43 0.48 12.34
CA SER A 4 -5.67 1.90 12.57
C SER A 4 -5.01 2.78 11.51
N ALA A 5 -4.10 2.20 10.72
CA ALA A 5 -3.43 2.88 9.63
C ALA A 5 -3.23 1.93 8.46
N ILE A 6 -3.25 2.50 7.26
CA ILE A 6 -2.99 1.78 6.01
C ILE A 6 -1.87 2.52 5.27
N ILE A 7 -0.89 1.76 4.81
CA ILE A 7 0.14 2.28 3.92
C ILE A 7 -0.16 1.77 2.52
N LEU A 8 -0.36 2.69 1.59
CA LEU A 8 -0.45 2.37 0.16
C LEU A 8 0.96 2.37 -0.39
N PHE A 9 1.46 1.17 -0.71
CA PHE A 9 2.85 0.98 -1.12
C PHE A 9 2.91 0.79 -2.63
N ALA A 10 3.55 1.72 -3.32
CA ALA A 10 3.64 1.76 -4.78
C ALA A 10 5.10 1.78 -5.23
N HIS A 11 5.34 1.53 -6.52
CA HIS A 11 6.69 1.50 -7.08
C HIS A 11 7.45 2.81 -6.92
N GLY A 12 6.79 3.91 -7.24
CA GLY A 12 7.45 5.19 -7.37
C GLY A 12 7.97 5.41 -8.79
N ALA A 13 8.19 6.66 -9.13
CA ALA A 13 8.71 7.08 -10.43
C ALA A 13 9.35 8.46 -10.29
N ARG A 14 10.14 8.84 -11.29
CA ARG A 14 10.78 10.16 -11.32
C ARG A 14 9.81 11.27 -11.63
N ASP A 15 8.73 10.97 -12.36
CA ASP A 15 7.69 11.94 -12.69
C ASP A 15 6.72 12.09 -11.52
N PRO A 16 6.61 13.29 -10.90
CA PRO A 16 5.69 13.50 -9.77
C PRO A 16 4.23 13.20 -10.09
N GLY A 17 3.80 13.40 -11.33
CA GLY A 17 2.44 13.12 -11.76
C GLY A 17 2.07 11.64 -11.72
N TRP A 18 3.05 10.75 -11.73
CA TRP A 18 2.84 9.31 -11.64
C TRP A 18 2.07 8.90 -10.38
N ALA A 19 2.25 9.64 -9.29
CA ALA A 19 1.62 9.31 -8.01
C ALA A 19 0.15 9.72 -7.91
N LEU A 20 -0.37 10.47 -8.89
CA LEU A 20 -1.73 11.01 -8.81
C LEU A 20 -2.83 9.97 -8.59
N PRO A 21 -2.85 8.80 -9.30
CA PRO A 21 -3.87 7.78 -9.03
C PRO A 21 -3.83 7.28 -7.58
N PHE A 22 -2.64 7.15 -7.01
CA PHE A 22 -2.48 6.67 -5.63
C PHE A 22 -2.97 7.70 -4.62
N ARG A 23 -2.78 9.00 -4.90
CA ARG A 23 -3.32 10.06 -4.07
C ARG A 23 -4.85 10.09 -4.11
N LYS A 24 -5.45 9.75 -5.26
CA LYS A 24 -6.90 9.62 -5.37
C LYS A 24 -7.45 8.49 -4.52
N ILE A 25 -6.75 7.35 -4.53
CA ILE A 25 -7.13 6.21 -3.68
C ILE A 25 -7.07 6.62 -2.20
N LYS A 26 -6.01 7.32 -1.81
CA LYS A 26 -5.86 7.82 -0.44
C LYS A 26 -7.03 8.69 -0.03
N LEU A 27 -7.39 9.68 -0.86
CA LEU A 27 -8.51 10.59 -0.59
C LEU A 27 -9.83 9.84 -0.45
N THR A 28 -10.07 8.87 -1.32
CA THR A 28 -11.29 8.06 -1.28
C THR A 28 -11.36 7.24 0.01
N LEU A 29 -10.24 6.64 0.42
CA LEU A 29 -10.17 5.89 1.67
C LEU A 29 -10.45 6.80 2.87
N GLU A 30 -9.82 7.97 2.91
CA GLU A 30 -9.99 8.93 3.99
C GLU A 30 -11.44 9.40 4.10
N THR A 31 -12.11 9.55 2.97
CA THR A 31 -13.53 9.93 2.94
C THR A 31 -14.42 8.80 3.45
N LYS A 32 -14.15 7.56 3.02
CA LYS A 32 -14.97 6.40 3.39
C LYS A 32 -14.71 5.91 4.82
N ARG A 33 -13.51 6.06 5.31
CA ARG A 33 -13.08 5.59 6.64
C ARG A 33 -12.27 6.68 7.34
N PRO A 34 -12.93 7.77 7.82
CA PRO A 34 -12.21 8.91 8.40
C PRO A 34 -11.34 8.56 9.60
N ALA A 35 -11.66 7.47 10.31
CA ALA A 35 -10.91 7.06 11.50
C ALA A 35 -9.57 6.38 11.16
N ILE A 36 -9.35 5.98 9.91
CA ILE A 36 -8.12 5.33 9.50
C ILE A 36 -7.14 6.37 8.95
N THR A 37 -5.91 6.31 9.43
CA THR A 37 -4.81 7.12 8.87
C THR A 37 -4.28 6.42 7.62
N VAL A 38 -4.16 7.15 6.51
CA VAL A 38 -3.67 6.61 5.24
C VAL A 38 -2.39 7.34 4.85
N GLU A 39 -1.34 6.58 4.59
CA GLU A 39 -0.07 7.09 4.13
C GLU A 39 0.31 6.45 2.80
N LEU A 40 1.04 7.18 1.97
CA LEU A 40 1.68 6.62 0.78
C LEU A 40 3.12 6.27 1.12
N ALA A 41 3.64 5.21 0.53
CA ALA A 41 5.06 4.89 0.58
C ALA A 41 5.50 4.35 -0.77
N PHE A 42 6.78 4.47 -1.07
CA PHE A 42 7.30 4.16 -2.39
C PHE A 42 8.53 3.26 -2.31
N LEU A 43 8.67 2.39 -3.29
CA LEU A 43 9.81 1.49 -3.40
C LEU A 43 11.08 2.26 -3.77
N GLU A 44 10.95 3.21 -4.69
CA GLU A 44 12.09 3.97 -5.21
C GLU A 44 11.64 5.32 -5.77
N PHE A 45 12.59 6.22 -5.98
CA PHE A 45 12.46 7.55 -6.61
C PHE A 45 11.61 8.57 -5.86
N MET A 46 10.78 8.15 -4.94
CA MET A 46 9.87 9.05 -4.20
C MET A 46 9.92 8.75 -2.72
N GLU A 47 9.55 9.72 -1.92
CA GLU A 47 9.48 9.60 -0.45
C GLU A 47 8.04 9.69 0.03
N PRO A 48 7.72 9.08 1.17
CA PRO A 48 8.60 8.30 2.03
C PRO A 48 8.85 6.88 1.51
N THR A 49 9.92 6.27 1.99
CA THR A 49 10.12 4.82 1.82
C THR A 49 9.15 4.07 2.72
N LEU A 50 9.04 2.76 2.52
CA LEU A 50 8.18 1.94 3.36
C LEU A 50 8.62 1.98 4.83
N ALA A 51 9.92 1.87 5.08
CA ALA A 51 10.45 1.93 6.44
C ALA A 51 10.18 3.27 7.12
N GLU A 52 10.33 4.37 6.38
CA GLU A 52 10.02 5.71 6.89
C GLU A 52 8.55 5.87 7.26
N ALA A 53 7.65 5.36 6.40
CA ALA A 53 6.21 5.45 6.66
C ALA A 53 5.81 4.62 7.89
N VAL A 54 6.35 3.42 8.03
CA VAL A 54 6.09 2.57 9.20
C VAL A 54 6.58 3.25 10.47
N THR A 55 7.80 3.79 10.45
CA THR A 55 8.38 4.48 11.61
C THR A 55 7.53 5.68 12.01
N LYS A 56 7.10 6.50 11.05
CA LYS A 56 6.24 7.65 11.31
C LYS A 56 4.96 7.24 12.02
N LEU A 57 4.30 6.20 11.51
CA LEU A 57 3.03 5.73 12.07
C LEU A 57 3.22 5.08 13.45
N ALA A 58 4.27 4.30 13.62
CA ALA A 58 4.56 3.67 14.91
C ALA A 58 4.85 4.72 15.99
N LEU A 59 5.63 5.76 15.66
CA LEU A 59 5.93 6.84 16.58
C LEU A 59 4.70 7.68 16.91
N ALA A 60 3.73 7.74 15.99
CA ALA A 60 2.46 8.43 16.23
C ALA A 60 1.49 7.58 17.08
N GLY A 61 1.89 6.39 17.48
CA GLY A 61 1.10 5.55 18.39
C GLY A 61 0.23 4.51 17.71
N HIS A 62 0.37 4.31 16.40
CA HIS A 62 -0.40 3.27 15.72
C HIS A 62 0.09 1.88 16.10
N ARG A 63 -0.83 1.03 16.58
CA ARG A 63 -0.52 -0.32 17.05
C ARG A 63 -0.80 -1.39 16.00
N SER A 64 -1.52 -1.04 14.93
CA SER A 64 -1.86 -1.99 13.87
C SER A 64 -1.83 -1.27 12.54
N ILE A 65 -0.90 -1.66 11.68
CA ILE A 65 -0.66 -1.07 10.37
C ILE A 65 -0.85 -2.16 9.32
N ALA A 66 -1.68 -1.88 8.31
CA ALA A 66 -1.81 -2.73 7.13
C ALA A 66 -1.03 -2.12 5.98
N ILE A 67 -0.25 -2.93 5.27
CA ILE A 67 0.49 -2.50 4.09
C ILE A 67 -0.19 -3.10 2.86
N ALA A 68 -0.62 -2.23 1.95
CA ALA A 68 -1.28 -2.62 0.71
C ALA A 68 -0.33 -2.43 -0.47
N PRO A 69 0.25 -3.51 -1.02
CA PRO A 69 1.11 -3.40 -2.20
C PRO A 69 0.26 -3.15 -3.44
N LEU A 70 0.40 -1.97 -4.03
CA LEU A 70 -0.38 -1.59 -5.21
C LEU A 70 0.38 -1.98 -6.48
N PHE A 71 0.71 -3.26 -6.58
CA PHE A 71 1.42 -3.85 -7.71
C PHE A 71 0.50 -4.85 -8.40
N MET A 72 0.41 -4.78 -9.74
CA MET A 72 -0.30 -5.82 -10.50
C MET A 72 0.44 -7.14 -10.46
N ALA A 73 1.77 -7.07 -10.54
CA ALA A 73 2.63 -8.23 -10.38
C ALA A 73 3.88 -7.81 -9.63
N GLN A 74 4.43 -8.73 -8.84
CA GLN A 74 5.69 -8.51 -8.14
C GLN A 74 6.81 -9.20 -8.90
N GLY A 75 7.89 -8.46 -9.15
CA GLY A 75 9.12 -9.05 -9.67
C GLY A 75 9.76 -9.96 -8.63
N GLY A 76 10.63 -10.89 -9.08
CA GLY A 76 11.26 -11.86 -8.20
C GLY A 76 12.02 -11.23 -7.03
N HIS A 77 12.73 -10.14 -7.28
CA HIS A 77 13.49 -9.45 -6.24
C HIS A 77 12.58 -8.91 -5.13
N LEU A 78 11.53 -8.20 -5.50
CA LEU A 78 10.60 -7.64 -4.51
C LEU A 78 9.88 -8.73 -3.73
N LYS A 79 9.48 -9.80 -4.41
CA LYS A 79 8.81 -10.93 -3.78
C LYS A 79 9.68 -11.59 -2.71
N ASN A 80 11.00 -11.63 -2.92
CA ASN A 80 11.95 -12.20 -1.98
C ASN A 80 12.39 -11.20 -0.91
N ASP A 81 12.51 -9.92 -1.26
CA ASP A 81 13.04 -8.89 -0.36
C ASP A 81 12.00 -8.34 0.60
N LEU A 82 10.74 -8.26 0.15
CA LEU A 82 9.69 -7.65 0.97
C LEU A 82 9.49 -8.35 2.32
N PRO A 83 9.46 -9.69 2.41
CA PRO A 83 9.37 -10.36 3.70
C PRO A 83 10.52 -10.00 4.64
N LYS A 84 11.73 -9.84 4.12
CA LYS A 84 12.90 -9.47 4.94
C LYS A 84 12.79 -8.05 5.46
N ILE A 85 12.31 -7.11 4.62
CA ILE A 85 12.07 -5.74 5.03
C ILE A 85 11.02 -5.69 6.13
N LEU A 86 9.93 -6.46 5.97
CA LEU A 86 8.87 -6.53 6.97
C LEU A 86 9.37 -7.09 8.30
N ASP A 87 10.17 -8.15 8.26
CA ASP A 87 10.72 -8.74 9.49
C ASP A 87 11.61 -7.74 10.23
N ALA A 88 12.44 -6.98 9.50
CA ALA A 88 13.27 -5.95 10.11
C ALA A 88 12.42 -4.84 10.74
N MET A 89 11.35 -4.42 10.08
CA MET A 89 10.44 -3.41 10.63
C MET A 89 9.69 -3.92 11.86
N ARG A 90 9.27 -5.18 11.85
CA ARG A 90 8.62 -5.80 13.01
C ARG A 90 9.56 -5.89 14.20
N ASP A 91 10.83 -6.17 13.96
CA ASP A 91 11.83 -6.19 15.01
C ASP A 91 12.09 -4.81 15.62
N GLN A 92 12.05 -3.76 14.79
CA GLN A 92 12.25 -2.39 15.24
C GLN A 92 11.04 -1.82 15.97
N HIS A 93 9.83 -2.32 15.66
CA HIS A 93 8.57 -1.79 16.18
C HIS A 93 7.72 -2.91 16.78
N ARG A 94 8.24 -3.53 17.85
CA ARG A 94 7.63 -4.72 18.45
C ARG A 94 6.23 -4.50 19.01
N ASP A 95 5.91 -3.27 19.38
CA ASP A 95 4.59 -2.92 19.90
C ASP A 95 3.57 -2.64 18.79
N THR A 96 3.99 -2.69 17.54
CA THR A 96 3.13 -2.42 16.39
C THR A 96 2.98 -3.70 15.57
N GLN A 97 1.74 -4.10 15.35
CA GLN A 97 1.42 -5.19 14.45
C GLN A 97 1.47 -4.67 13.01
N ILE A 98 2.29 -5.31 12.18
CA ILE A 98 2.44 -4.93 10.77
C ILE A 98 1.96 -6.10 9.92
N ARG A 99 0.91 -5.87 9.15
CA ARG A 99 0.28 -6.89 8.32
C ARG A 99 0.43 -6.54 6.85
N LEU A 100 0.92 -7.49 6.07
CA LEU A 100 1.02 -7.34 4.63
C LEU A 100 -0.24 -7.90 3.98
N LEU A 101 -0.94 -7.04 3.23
CA LEU A 101 -2.08 -7.46 2.41
C LEU A 101 -1.58 -8.07 1.10
N PRO A 102 -2.41 -8.87 0.41
CA PRO A 102 -2.05 -9.32 -0.93
C PRO A 102 -1.81 -8.14 -1.87
N ALA A 103 -0.93 -8.31 -2.84
CA ALA A 103 -0.79 -7.33 -3.93
C ALA A 103 -2.11 -7.25 -4.69
N ILE A 104 -2.42 -6.08 -5.25
CA ILE A 104 -3.72 -5.90 -5.93
C ILE A 104 -3.90 -6.85 -7.11
N GLY A 105 -2.81 -7.26 -7.77
CA GLY A 105 -2.85 -8.24 -8.85
C GLY A 105 -3.23 -9.66 -8.41
N ASP A 106 -3.21 -9.92 -7.08
CA ASP A 106 -3.62 -11.21 -6.52
C ASP A 106 -5.01 -11.17 -5.89
N VAL A 107 -5.73 -10.05 -6.01
CA VAL A 107 -7.07 -9.87 -5.44
C VAL A 107 -8.11 -10.02 -6.55
N GLU A 108 -8.86 -11.13 -6.53
CA GLU A 108 -9.82 -11.41 -7.60
C GLU A 108 -10.85 -10.32 -7.80
N ALA A 109 -11.36 -9.72 -6.74
CA ALA A 109 -12.36 -8.66 -6.85
C ALA A 109 -11.84 -7.45 -7.63
N ILE A 110 -10.54 -7.14 -7.50
CA ILE A 110 -9.92 -6.04 -8.22
C ILE A 110 -9.76 -6.40 -9.70
N LEU A 111 -9.29 -7.62 -9.98
CA LEU A 111 -9.15 -8.11 -11.35
C LEU A 111 -10.51 -8.16 -12.06
N ASP A 112 -11.54 -8.61 -11.37
CA ASP A 112 -12.90 -8.64 -11.90
C ASP A 112 -13.41 -7.23 -12.21
N ALA A 113 -13.13 -6.26 -11.34
CA ALA A 113 -13.53 -4.87 -11.56
C ALA A 113 -12.88 -4.29 -12.83
N ILE A 114 -11.61 -4.62 -13.05
CA ILE A 114 -10.91 -4.21 -14.27
C ILE A 114 -11.56 -4.85 -15.50
N ALA A 115 -11.85 -6.14 -15.44
CA ALA A 115 -12.49 -6.86 -16.53
C ALA A 115 -13.88 -6.30 -16.83
N GLU A 116 -14.66 -6.02 -15.79
CA GLU A 116 -16.00 -5.43 -15.95
C GLU A 116 -15.94 -4.06 -16.60
N TRP A 117 -14.99 -3.23 -16.20
CA TRP A 117 -14.79 -1.95 -16.84
C TRP A 117 -14.48 -2.11 -18.34
N LEU A 118 -13.60 -3.07 -18.67
CA LEU A 118 -13.23 -3.32 -20.07
C LEU A 118 -14.40 -3.84 -20.88
N VAL A 119 -15.24 -4.70 -20.30
CA VAL A 119 -16.47 -5.16 -20.97
C VAL A 119 -17.36 -3.97 -21.34
N GLY A 120 -17.61 -3.08 -20.38
CA GLY A 120 -18.41 -1.89 -20.62
C GLY A 120 -17.78 -0.94 -21.64
N ALA A 121 -16.48 -0.76 -21.58
CA ALA A 121 -15.74 0.16 -22.47
C ALA A 121 -15.67 -0.34 -23.91
N THR A 122 -15.84 -1.65 -24.12
CA THR A 122 -15.74 -2.28 -25.45
C THR A 122 -17.09 -2.74 -25.99
N ALA A 123 -18.18 -2.51 -25.30
CA ALA A 123 -19.53 -2.87 -25.72
C ALA A 123 -20.04 -1.88 -26.77
N GLY A 124 -20.44 -2.39 -27.89
CA GLY A 124 -21.01 -1.58 -28.98
C GLY A 124 -19.97 -0.95 -29.86
#